data_a8d300f94e21020b35d9155e24147914
#
_entry.id   a8d300f94e21020b35d9155e24147914
#
_cell.length_a   1.000
_cell.length_b   1.000
_cell.length_c   1.000
_cell.angle_alpha   90.00
_cell.angle_beta   90.00
_cell.angle_gamma   90.00
#
_symmetry.space_group_name_H-M   'P 1'
#
loop_
_entity.id
_entity.type
_entity.pdbx_description
1 polymer ?
#
loop_
_entity_poly.entity_id
_entity_poly.type
_entity_poly.pdbx_seq_one_letter_code
_entity_poly.pdbx_strand_id
1 'polypeptide(L)'
;IREFKETPAYEEAYLVDENFDETPLDVRIINVDKSVFVKHFYLLPNTIVKIGQYIRVQEEYFLIEQFEYNSASPYAKATYCNQVLKLVDGTPIPCVAQGESYGVKMTATNDVVLETDTKVRVVIGDMPLVRTIHPDFRMIFGNSTQGIYRVGDMTMYKKGLIELTCKKDKYMQGLDDLENNIAWQPDYNYDDKAVAQTEIDYDITGTREILVGKEYEYVLTPN
;
A
#
# COMPACT_ATOMS: atom_id res chain seq x y z
N ILE A 1 -27.97 -7.84 21.21
CA ILE A 1 -26.48 -7.75 21.40
C ILE A 1 -25.96 -9.05 21.99
N ARG A 2 -26.56 -9.59 23.08
CA ARG A 2 -26.06 -10.82 23.72
C ARG A 2 -26.05 -12.00 22.76
N GLU A 3 -27.15 -12.27 22.06
CA GLU A 3 -27.25 -13.35 21.07
C GLU A 3 -26.27 -13.18 19.87
N PHE A 4 -25.90 -11.92 19.54
CA PHE A 4 -24.93 -11.65 18.50
C PHE A 4 -23.53 -12.13 18.88
N LYS A 5 -23.14 -11.93 20.14
CA LYS A 5 -21.81 -12.32 20.65
C LYS A 5 -21.70 -13.81 21.01
N GLU A 6 -22.82 -14.51 21.19
CA GLU A 6 -22.83 -15.93 21.55
C GLU A 6 -22.72 -16.88 20.34
N THR A 7 -22.60 -16.33 19.12
CA THR A 7 -22.47 -17.17 17.91
C THR A 7 -21.02 -17.55 17.62
N PRO A 8 -20.75 -18.76 17.08
CA PRO A 8 -19.40 -19.18 16.73
C PRO A 8 -18.71 -18.31 15.66
N ALA A 9 -19.48 -17.53 14.90
CA ALA A 9 -18.97 -16.62 13.87
C ALA A 9 -18.63 -15.22 14.41
N TYR A 10 -18.81 -14.98 15.72
CA TYR A 10 -18.49 -13.71 16.34
C TYR A 10 -16.97 -13.54 16.50
N GLU A 11 -16.50 -12.36 16.15
CA GLU A 11 -15.12 -11.92 16.33
C GLU A 11 -15.10 -10.47 16.79
N GLU A 12 -14.11 -10.14 17.61
CA GLU A 12 -13.76 -8.76 17.92
C GLU A 12 -12.87 -8.22 16.81
N ALA A 13 -13.28 -7.10 16.24
CA ALA A 13 -12.59 -6.44 15.16
C ALA A 13 -12.42 -4.95 15.48
N TYR A 14 -11.70 -4.27 14.60
CA TYR A 14 -11.56 -2.82 14.63
C TYR A 14 -11.92 -2.24 13.26
N LEU A 15 -12.74 -1.21 13.26
CA LEU A 15 -12.93 -0.39 12.08
C LEU A 15 -11.78 0.61 12.03
N VAL A 16 -11.05 0.62 10.91
CA VAL A 16 -9.94 1.53 10.66
C VAL A 16 -10.43 2.61 9.70
N ASP A 17 -10.39 3.83 10.14
CA ASP A 17 -10.89 4.97 9.38
C ASP A 17 -9.87 5.57 8.41
N GLU A 18 -10.20 6.70 7.83
CA GLU A 18 -9.38 7.43 6.84
C GLU A 18 -8.09 8.03 7.40
N ASN A 19 -7.94 8.08 8.74
CA ASN A 19 -6.72 8.54 9.43
C ASN A 19 -5.93 7.38 10.05
N PHE A 20 -6.34 6.14 9.81
CA PHE A 20 -5.85 4.93 10.48
C PHE A 20 -6.17 4.87 11.98
N ASP A 21 -7.18 5.63 12.44
CA ASP A 21 -7.69 5.49 13.78
C ASP A 21 -8.59 4.26 13.90
N GLU A 22 -8.39 3.49 14.98
CA GLU A 22 -9.08 2.24 15.21
C GLU A 22 -10.24 2.41 16.19
N THR A 23 -11.42 1.94 15.78
CA THR A 23 -12.61 1.92 16.62
C THR A 23 -13.08 0.48 16.80
N PRO A 24 -13.33 -0.01 18.04
CA PRO A 24 -13.83 -1.36 18.27
C PRO A 24 -15.12 -1.64 17.49
N LEU A 25 -15.18 -2.80 16.85
CA LEU A 25 -16.27 -3.23 16.00
C LEU A 25 -16.64 -4.68 16.29
N ASP A 26 -17.86 -4.93 16.76
CA ASP A 26 -18.40 -6.27 16.91
C ASP A 26 -18.86 -6.81 15.55
N VAL A 27 -18.31 -7.94 15.09
CA VAL A 27 -18.63 -8.53 13.79
C VAL A 27 -18.96 -10.01 13.88
N ARG A 28 -19.73 -10.49 12.92
CA ARG A 28 -19.82 -11.92 12.59
C ARG A 28 -19.22 -12.13 11.21
N ILE A 29 -18.26 -13.01 11.10
CA ILE A 29 -17.53 -13.25 9.87
C ILE A 29 -18.07 -14.49 9.17
N ILE A 30 -18.49 -14.34 7.92
CA ILE A 30 -18.95 -15.44 7.09
C ILE A 30 -18.11 -15.45 5.80
N ASN A 31 -17.52 -16.61 5.50
CA ASN A 31 -16.80 -16.78 4.24
C ASN A 31 -17.78 -16.74 3.06
N VAL A 32 -17.38 -16.02 2.02
CA VAL A 32 -18.11 -16.04 0.74
C VAL A 32 -17.78 -17.35 0.01
N ASP A 33 -18.78 -18.04 -0.48
CA ASP A 33 -18.59 -19.28 -1.23
C ASP A 33 -17.47 -19.19 -2.26
N LYS A 34 -16.52 -20.14 -2.18
CA LYS A 34 -15.38 -20.31 -3.09
C LYS A 34 -14.28 -19.24 -3.05
N SER A 35 -14.33 -18.25 -2.16
CA SER A 35 -13.25 -17.28 -2.00
C SER A 35 -12.71 -17.30 -0.59
N VAL A 36 -11.43 -17.61 -0.44
CA VAL A 36 -10.73 -17.52 0.85
C VAL A 36 -10.44 -16.05 1.19
N PHE A 37 -10.36 -15.19 0.19
CA PHE A 37 -9.92 -13.80 0.34
C PHE A 37 -11.08 -12.81 0.57
N VAL A 38 -12.31 -13.18 0.27
CA VAL A 38 -13.47 -12.29 0.41
C VAL A 38 -14.34 -12.79 1.55
N LYS A 39 -14.68 -11.89 2.47
CA LYS A 39 -15.53 -12.20 3.63
C LYS A 39 -16.72 -11.25 3.70
N HIS A 40 -17.83 -11.72 4.26
CA HIS A 40 -18.95 -10.89 4.68
C HIS A 40 -18.84 -10.65 6.18
N PHE A 41 -18.79 -9.39 6.55
CA PHE A 41 -18.80 -8.91 7.92
C PHE A 41 -20.21 -8.41 8.26
N TYR A 42 -20.98 -9.21 8.99
CA TYR A 42 -22.27 -8.80 9.50
C TYR A 42 -22.07 -7.95 10.75
N LEU A 43 -22.77 -6.84 10.81
CA LEU A 43 -22.59 -5.79 11.81
C LEU A 43 -23.80 -5.73 12.74
N LEU A 44 -23.63 -5.11 13.89
CA LEU A 44 -24.76 -4.80 14.77
C LEU A 44 -25.74 -3.84 14.08
N PRO A 45 -27.05 -3.90 14.41
CA PRO A 45 -28.04 -2.95 13.91
C PRO A 45 -27.56 -1.50 14.07
N ASN A 46 -27.85 -0.66 13.08
CA ASN A 46 -27.47 0.76 13.03
C ASN A 46 -25.96 1.05 12.92
N THR A 47 -25.09 0.04 12.78
CA THR A 47 -23.69 0.26 12.49
C THR A 47 -23.56 0.69 11.01
N ILE A 48 -22.81 1.77 10.79
CA ILE A 48 -22.54 2.30 9.45
C ILE A 48 -21.02 2.29 9.23
N VAL A 49 -20.60 1.70 8.12
CA VAL A 49 -19.23 1.73 7.65
C VAL A 49 -19.18 2.32 6.25
N LYS A 50 -18.02 2.79 5.83
CA LYS A 50 -17.82 3.39 4.49
C LYS A 50 -17.00 2.44 3.61
N ILE A 51 -17.29 2.42 2.32
CA ILE A 51 -16.43 1.79 1.32
C ILE A 51 -15.07 2.49 1.35
N GLY A 52 -13.99 1.71 1.32
CA GLY A 52 -12.62 2.21 1.42
C GLY A 52 -12.04 2.26 2.84
N GLN A 53 -12.86 2.08 3.87
CA GLN A 53 -12.36 1.79 5.22
C GLN A 53 -11.86 0.37 5.31
N TYR A 54 -11.08 0.07 6.36
CA TYR A 54 -10.62 -1.30 6.61
C TYR A 54 -11.28 -1.87 7.87
N ILE A 55 -11.44 -3.17 7.88
CA ILE A 55 -11.74 -3.93 9.09
C ILE A 55 -10.47 -4.71 9.45
N ARG A 56 -9.94 -4.48 10.65
CA ARG A 56 -8.83 -5.25 11.18
C ARG A 56 -9.37 -6.35 12.11
N VAL A 57 -9.01 -7.58 11.81
CA VAL A 57 -9.30 -8.75 12.65
C VAL A 57 -7.96 -9.37 13.03
N GLN A 58 -7.65 -9.36 14.32
CA GLN A 58 -6.29 -9.70 14.79
C GLN A 58 -5.24 -8.81 14.09
N GLU A 59 -4.32 -9.40 13.34
CA GLU A 59 -3.28 -8.69 12.58
C GLU A 59 -3.61 -8.56 11.08
N GLU A 60 -4.79 -9.01 10.65
CA GLU A 60 -5.20 -9.03 9.25
C GLU A 60 -6.13 -7.88 8.91
N TYR A 61 -5.88 -7.23 7.78
CA TYR A 61 -6.70 -6.13 7.26
C TYR A 61 -7.59 -6.60 6.12
N PHE A 62 -8.83 -6.13 6.11
CA PHE A 62 -9.81 -6.38 5.07
C PHE A 62 -10.35 -5.05 4.54
N LEU A 63 -10.17 -4.79 3.25
CA LEU A 63 -10.65 -3.58 2.58
C LEU A 63 -12.15 -3.71 2.27
N ILE A 64 -12.96 -2.78 2.77
CA ILE A 64 -14.40 -2.74 2.51
C ILE A 64 -14.64 -2.27 1.08
N GLU A 65 -15.17 -3.17 0.24
CA GLU A 65 -15.49 -2.88 -1.15
C GLU A 65 -16.99 -2.64 -1.41
N GLN A 66 -17.84 -3.14 -0.52
CA GLN A 66 -19.29 -2.97 -0.60
C GLN A 66 -19.86 -2.89 0.81
N PHE A 67 -20.87 -2.07 0.98
CA PHE A 67 -21.65 -1.99 2.20
C PHE A 67 -23.13 -1.99 1.85
N GLU A 68 -23.88 -2.89 2.47
CA GLU A 68 -25.32 -2.96 2.35
C GLU A 68 -25.96 -2.60 3.69
N TYR A 69 -26.64 -1.47 3.69
CA TYR A 69 -27.38 -1.04 4.86
C TYR A 69 -28.69 -1.82 4.96
N ASN A 70 -28.84 -2.53 6.06
CA ASN A 70 -30.09 -3.15 6.46
C ASN A 70 -30.27 -2.86 7.94
N SER A 71 -31.44 -2.34 8.33
CA SER A 71 -31.70 -1.94 9.72
C SER A 71 -31.58 -3.09 10.73
N ALA A 72 -31.82 -4.32 10.31
CA ALA A 72 -31.74 -5.49 11.17
C ALA A 72 -30.36 -6.15 11.17
N SER A 73 -29.69 -6.20 10.03
CA SER A 73 -28.41 -6.90 9.87
C SER A 73 -27.60 -6.29 8.74
N PRO A 74 -27.03 -5.10 8.93
CA PRO A 74 -26.17 -4.50 7.92
C PRO A 74 -24.91 -5.36 7.72
N TYR A 75 -24.38 -5.40 6.51
CA TYR A 75 -23.15 -6.13 6.26
C TYR A 75 -22.20 -5.41 5.30
N ALA A 76 -20.91 -5.62 5.52
CA ALA A 76 -19.86 -5.19 4.63
C ALA A 76 -19.26 -6.41 3.93
N LYS A 77 -19.04 -6.30 2.61
CA LYS A 77 -18.20 -7.24 1.88
C LYS A 77 -16.81 -6.66 1.78
N ALA A 78 -15.84 -7.37 2.34
CA ALA A 78 -14.46 -6.91 2.37
C ALA A 78 -13.49 -7.98 1.86
N THR A 79 -12.42 -7.51 1.22
CA THR A 79 -11.37 -8.36 0.63
C THR A 79 -10.11 -8.27 1.48
N TYR A 80 -9.50 -9.41 1.72
CA TYR A 80 -8.24 -9.53 2.46
C TYR A 80 -7.12 -8.73 1.79
N CYS A 81 -6.45 -7.88 2.55
CA CYS A 81 -5.28 -7.13 2.10
C CYS A 81 -4.05 -8.06 2.14
N ASN A 82 -3.70 -8.59 0.99
CA ASN A 82 -2.60 -9.56 0.85
C ASN A 82 -1.22 -8.91 0.71
N GLN A 83 -1.16 -7.59 0.65
CA GLN A 83 0.08 -6.82 0.56
C GLN A 83 -0.01 -5.53 1.37
N VAL A 84 1.16 -4.94 1.64
CA VAL A 84 1.30 -3.63 2.27
C VAL A 84 2.14 -2.76 1.34
N LEU A 85 1.55 -1.67 0.86
CA LEU A 85 2.23 -0.60 0.16
C LEU A 85 2.84 0.34 1.21
N LYS A 86 4.08 0.77 1.04
CA LYS A 86 4.67 1.81 1.89
C LYS A 86 4.82 3.12 1.14
N LEU A 87 4.42 4.19 1.79
CA LEU A 87 4.68 5.56 1.32
C LEU A 87 6.15 5.93 1.54
N VAL A 88 6.56 7.09 1.02
CA VAL A 88 7.96 7.56 1.11
C VAL A 88 8.43 7.71 2.55
N ASP A 89 7.54 8.09 3.46
CA ASP A 89 7.81 8.25 4.89
C ASP A 89 7.74 6.92 5.67
N GLY A 90 7.57 5.80 4.98
CA GLY A 90 7.45 4.47 5.56
C GLY A 90 6.05 4.12 6.07
N THR A 91 5.07 5.02 5.95
CA THR A 91 3.68 4.75 6.38
C THR A 91 3.11 3.55 5.63
N PRO A 92 2.68 2.48 6.34
CA PRO A 92 2.15 1.28 5.73
C PRO A 92 0.68 1.47 5.33
N ILE A 93 0.34 1.10 4.11
CA ILE A 93 -1.04 1.08 3.59
C ILE A 93 -1.40 -0.35 3.22
N PRO A 94 -2.30 -1.02 3.94
CA PRO A 94 -2.79 -2.34 3.55
C PRO A 94 -3.48 -2.26 2.19
N CYS A 95 -3.19 -3.20 1.30
CA CYS A 95 -3.74 -3.17 -0.06
C CYS A 95 -4.08 -4.57 -0.58
N VAL A 96 -5.00 -4.61 -1.53
CA VAL A 96 -5.34 -5.81 -2.29
C VAL A 96 -4.56 -5.79 -3.60
N ALA A 97 -3.54 -6.62 -3.72
CA ALA A 97 -2.73 -6.75 -4.93
C ALA A 97 -3.11 -8.01 -5.72
N GLN A 98 -3.41 -7.86 -6.99
CA GLN A 98 -3.79 -8.94 -7.89
C GLN A 98 -2.93 -8.87 -9.16
N GLY A 99 -2.29 -9.99 -9.51
CA GLY A 99 -1.62 -10.12 -10.80
C GLY A 99 -2.65 -10.21 -11.94
N GLU A 100 -2.45 -9.46 -13.00
CA GLU A 100 -3.22 -9.66 -14.22
C GLU A 100 -2.68 -10.88 -14.97
N SER A 101 -3.60 -11.74 -15.40
CA SER A 101 -3.28 -12.90 -16.23
C SER A 101 -2.86 -12.45 -17.64
N TYR A 102 -2.00 -13.24 -18.25
CA TYR A 102 -1.49 -13.05 -19.60
C TYR A 102 -2.55 -12.57 -20.59
N GLY A 103 -2.33 -11.42 -21.20
CA GLY A 103 -3.12 -10.95 -22.32
C GLY A 103 -2.59 -11.54 -23.63
N VAL A 104 -3.47 -12.11 -24.44
CA VAL A 104 -3.17 -12.44 -25.84
C VAL A 104 -3.56 -11.22 -26.68
N LYS A 105 -2.59 -10.51 -27.23
CA LYS A 105 -2.87 -9.47 -28.23
C LYS A 105 -2.73 -10.07 -29.63
N MET A 106 -3.79 -9.98 -30.42
CA MET A 106 -3.71 -10.23 -31.86
C MET A 106 -3.24 -8.98 -32.55
N THR A 107 -2.13 -9.05 -33.24
CA THR A 107 -1.64 -7.97 -34.11
C THR A 107 -2.43 -7.96 -35.42
N ALA A 108 -2.40 -6.84 -36.15
CA ALA A 108 -3.07 -6.70 -37.45
C ALA A 108 -2.57 -7.70 -38.51
N THR A 109 -1.45 -8.38 -38.26
CA THR A 109 -0.85 -9.43 -39.10
C THR A 109 -1.26 -10.84 -38.70
N ASN A 110 -2.23 -11.03 -37.78
CA ASN A 110 -2.60 -12.33 -37.20
C ASN A 110 -1.50 -13.07 -36.43
N ASP A 111 -0.39 -12.40 -36.12
CA ASP A 111 0.61 -12.98 -35.24
C ASP A 111 0.12 -12.93 -33.79
N VAL A 112 0.18 -14.05 -33.12
CA VAL A 112 -0.11 -14.15 -31.69
C VAL A 112 1.14 -13.73 -30.91
N VAL A 113 1.17 -12.51 -30.42
CA VAL A 113 2.24 -12.07 -29.51
C VAL A 113 1.79 -12.35 -28.09
N LEU A 114 2.45 -13.28 -27.42
CA LEU A 114 2.32 -13.48 -25.98
C LEU A 114 3.10 -12.37 -25.28
N GLU A 115 2.46 -11.24 -25.01
CA GLU A 115 3.01 -10.26 -24.08
C GLU A 115 2.83 -10.79 -22.65
N THR A 116 3.93 -11.14 -22.02
CA THR A 116 4.01 -11.30 -20.56
C THR A 116 3.91 -9.92 -19.93
N ASP A 117 2.73 -9.34 -19.92
CA ASP A 117 2.48 -8.05 -19.28
C ASP A 117 2.42 -8.32 -17.77
N THR A 118 3.53 -8.11 -17.08
CA THR A 118 3.63 -8.23 -15.62
C THR A 118 2.99 -7.03 -14.94
N LYS A 119 1.70 -6.86 -15.18
CA LYS A 119 0.90 -5.84 -14.53
C LYS A 119 0.36 -6.38 -13.21
N VAL A 120 0.30 -5.51 -12.24
CA VAL A 120 -0.35 -5.76 -10.96
C VAL A 120 -1.41 -4.67 -10.77
N ARG A 121 -2.61 -5.13 -10.46
CA ARG A 121 -3.69 -4.26 -10.01
C ARG A 121 -3.64 -4.16 -8.50
N VAL A 122 -3.57 -2.94 -7.97
CA VAL A 122 -3.56 -2.68 -6.52
C VAL A 122 -4.79 -1.85 -6.18
N VAL A 123 -5.57 -2.31 -5.20
CA VAL A 123 -6.76 -1.60 -4.70
C VAL A 123 -6.51 -1.16 -3.27
N ILE A 124 -6.78 0.11 -2.99
CA ILE A 124 -6.64 0.75 -1.68
C ILE A 124 -7.85 1.61 -1.37
N GLY A 125 -8.05 1.96 -0.10
CA GLY A 125 -9.07 2.92 0.30
C GLY A 125 -8.70 4.35 -0.14
N ASP A 126 -9.71 5.15 -0.54
CA ASP A 126 -9.53 6.58 -0.82
C ASP A 126 -9.46 7.35 0.51
N MET A 127 -8.24 7.61 0.95
CA MET A 127 -7.92 8.29 2.20
C MET A 127 -6.97 9.47 1.94
N PRO A 128 -6.93 10.50 2.81
CA PRO A 128 -6.04 11.65 2.63
C PRO A 128 -4.57 11.27 2.43
N LEU A 129 -4.08 10.26 3.15
CA LEU A 129 -2.69 9.81 3.10
C LEU A 129 -2.28 9.26 1.73
N VAL A 130 -3.19 8.58 1.03
CA VAL A 130 -2.88 7.96 -0.27
C VAL A 130 -2.94 8.93 -1.44
N ARG A 131 -3.34 10.18 -1.22
CA ARG A 131 -3.40 11.23 -2.25
C ARG A 131 -2.02 11.69 -2.73
N THR A 132 -0.97 11.30 -2.04
CA THR A 132 0.42 11.48 -2.49
C THR A 132 0.81 10.49 -3.59
N ILE A 133 0.02 9.43 -3.77
CA ILE A 133 0.21 8.47 -4.86
C ILE A 133 -0.30 9.09 -6.16
N HIS A 134 0.51 9.05 -7.19
CA HIS A 134 0.23 9.62 -8.52
C HIS A 134 0.78 8.68 -9.60
N PRO A 135 0.48 8.87 -10.88
CA PRO A 135 1.17 8.18 -11.96
C PRO A 135 2.70 8.33 -11.80
N ASP A 136 3.44 7.28 -12.09
CA ASP A 136 4.88 7.12 -11.86
C ASP A 136 5.32 6.87 -10.40
N PHE A 137 4.41 6.91 -9.41
CA PHE A 137 4.74 6.49 -8.05
C PHE A 137 5.27 5.05 -8.04
N ARG A 138 6.40 4.84 -7.35
CA ARG A 138 7.06 3.53 -7.26
C ARG A 138 6.75 2.85 -5.94
N MET A 139 6.66 1.52 -5.95
CA MET A 139 6.40 0.70 -4.76
C MET A 139 7.17 -0.61 -4.79
N ILE A 140 7.43 -1.17 -3.62
CA ILE A 140 8.11 -2.46 -3.45
C ILE A 140 7.22 -3.40 -2.67
N PHE A 141 7.09 -4.63 -3.15
CA PHE A 141 6.45 -5.73 -2.44
C PHE A 141 7.44 -6.88 -2.21
N GLY A 142 7.42 -7.46 -1.02
CA GLY A 142 8.12 -8.69 -0.70
C GLY A 142 9.63 -8.60 -0.60
N ASN A 143 10.20 -7.45 -0.21
CA ASN A 143 11.63 -7.27 0.07
C ASN A 143 12.55 -7.78 -1.05
N SER A 144 12.14 -7.59 -2.31
CA SER A 144 12.80 -8.19 -3.46
C SER A 144 12.94 -7.21 -4.63
N THR A 145 14.07 -7.25 -5.31
CA THR A 145 14.28 -6.54 -6.58
C THR A 145 13.28 -6.93 -7.66
N GLN A 146 12.65 -8.10 -7.52
CA GLN A 146 11.59 -8.58 -8.40
C GLN A 146 10.21 -8.04 -8.00
N GLY A 147 10.08 -7.44 -6.83
CA GLY A 147 8.84 -6.89 -6.30
C GLY A 147 8.63 -5.40 -6.56
N ILE A 148 9.37 -4.79 -7.47
CA ILE A 148 9.31 -3.35 -7.73
C ILE A 148 8.34 -3.06 -8.86
N TYR A 149 7.43 -2.12 -8.59
CA TYR A 149 6.39 -1.70 -9.52
C TYR A 149 6.28 -0.19 -9.57
N ARG A 150 5.73 0.32 -10.67
CA ARG A 150 5.43 1.73 -10.90
C ARG A 150 3.97 1.87 -11.31
N VAL A 151 3.28 2.84 -10.74
CA VAL A 151 1.90 3.18 -11.10
C VAL A 151 1.89 3.72 -12.53
N GLY A 152 1.18 3.04 -13.41
CA GLY A 152 0.98 3.49 -14.80
C GLY A 152 -0.32 4.28 -14.95
N ASP A 153 -1.35 3.89 -14.20
CA ASP A 153 -2.66 4.53 -14.23
C ASP A 153 -3.34 4.44 -12.86
N MET A 154 -4.17 5.42 -12.57
CA MET A 154 -4.93 5.49 -11.33
C MET A 154 -6.39 5.81 -11.64
N THR A 155 -7.30 4.97 -11.13
CA THR A 155 -8.73 5.06 -11.40
C THR A 155 -9.52 5.19 -10.10
N MET A 156 -10.44 6.14 -10.05
CA MET A 156 -11.34 6.41 -8.91
C MET A 156 -12.82 6.24 -9.30
N TYR A 157 -13.13 5.30 -10.17
CA TYR A 157 -14.51 5.10 -10.66
C TYR A 157 -15.46 4.56 -9.58
N LYS A 158 -14.93 3.94 -8.53
CA LYS A 158 -15.70 3.41 -7.40
C LYS A 158 -15.49 4.29 -6.19
N LYS A 159 -16.55 4.94 -5.71
CA LYS A 159 -16.49 5.84 -4.55
C LYS A 159 -15.85 5.15 -3.35
N GLY A 160 -14.85 5.79 -2.75
CA GLY A 160 -14.13 5.30 -1.58
C GLY A 160 -12.98 4.35 -1.91
N LEU A 161 -12.74 4.01 -3.16
CA LEU A 161 -11.63 3.15 -3.58
C LEU A 161 -10.77 3.81 -4.65
N ILE A 162 -9.48 3.56 -4.56
CA ILE A 162 -8.50 3.88 -5.59
C ILE A 162 -7.96 2.57 -6.17
N GLU A 163 -7.99 2.46 -7.47
CA GLU A 163 -7.41 1.35 -8.21
C GLU A 163 -6.18 1.82 -8.96
N LEU A 164 -5.05 1.18 -8.69
CA LEU A 164 -3.77 1.46 -9.34
C LEU A 164 -3.46 0.32 -10.30
N THR A 165 -3.20 0.66 -11.55
CA THR A 165 -2.64 -0.27 -12.53
C THR A 165 -1.13 -0.08 -12.56
N CYS A 166 -0.40 -1.07 -12.06
CA CYS A 166 1.04 -0.98 -11.87
C CYS A 166 1.78 -1.85 -12.89
N LYS A 167 2.91 -1.37 -13.38
CA LYS A 167 3.83 -2.09 -14.26
C LYS A 167 5.11 -2.41 -13.52
N LYS A 168 5.78 -3.47 -13.94
CA LYS A 168 7.12 -3.82 -13.43
C LYS A 168 8.07 -2.66 -13.61
N ASP A 169 8.88 -2.37 -12.60
CA ASP A 169 9.93 -1.36 -12.65
C ASP A 169 11.28 -1.93 -12.26
N LYS A 170 12.33 -1.15 -12.47
CA LYS A 170 13.72 -1.54 -12.22
C LYS A 170 14.13 -1.17 -10.79
N TYR A 171 14.97 -2.01 -10.20
CA TYR A 171 15.65 -1.71 -8.96
C TYR A 171 16.64 -0.57 -9.13
N MET A 172 16.59 0.43 -8.27
CA MET A 172 17.54 1.53 -8.21
C MET A 172 18.51 1.32 -7.06
N GLN A 173 19.68 0.78 -7.38
CA GLN A 173 20.70 0.45 -6.39
C GLN A 173 21.14 1.69 -5.60
N GLY A 174 21.15 1.57 -4.28
CA GLY A 174 21.55 2.64 -3.37
C GLY A 174 20.47 3.70 -3.11
N LEU A 175 19.31 3.63 -3.78
CA LEU A 175 18.19 4.53 -3.61
C LEU A 175 16.96 3.81 -3.05
N ASP A 176 16.66 2.61 -3.55
CA ASP A 176 15.54 1.80 -3.05
C ASP A 176 15.93 1.07 -1.77
N ASP A 177 15.10 1.18 -0.73
CA ASP A 177 15.23 0.44 0.53
C ASP A 177 14.40 -0.85 0.46
N LEU A 178 15.06 -1.93 0.09
CA LEU A 178 14.42 -3.25 -0.02
C LEU A 178 14.05 -3.84 1.34
N GLU A 179 14.84 -3.56 2.37
CA GLU A 179 14.61 -4.08 3.72
C GLU A 179 13.30 -3.57 4.28
N ASN A 180 13.03 -2.28 4.08
CA ASN A 180 11.82 -1.63 4.55
C ASN A 180 10.71 -1.57 3.49
N ASN A 181 10.92 -2.09 2.27
CA ASN A 181 9.97 -1.98 1.13
C ASN A 181 9.63 -0.54 0.76
N ILE A 182 10.57 0.38 0.86
CA ILE A 182 10.39 1.78 0.47
C ILE A 182 11.09 2.02 -0.86
N ALA A 183 10.30 2.36 -1.89
CA ALA A 183 10.84 2.71 -3.19
C ALA A 183 11.20 4.19 -3.24
N TRP A 184 12.37 4.51 -3.77
CA TRP A 184 12.75 5.88 -4.07
C TRP A 184 11.81 6.50 -5.11
N GLN A 185 11.41 7.75 -4.89
CA GLN A 185 10.51 8.50 -5.77
C GLN A 185 11.28 9.63 -6.48
N PRO A 186 11.30 9.68 -7.83
CA PRO A 186 12.07 10.68 -8.56
C PRO A 186 11.58 12.12 -8.33
N ASP A 187 10.27 12.29 -8.10
CA ASP A 187 9.65 13.62 -7.97
C ASP A 187 9.48 14.06 -6.50
N TYR A 188 9.98 13.27 -5.55
CA TYR A 188 9.88 13.61 -4.13
C TYR A 188 11.06 14.44 -3.69
N ASN A 189 10.78 15.61 -3.10
CA ASN A 189 11.82 16.45 -2.53
C ASN A 189 12.25 15.93 -1.15
N TYR A 190 13.33 15.19 -1.11
CA TYR A 190 13.89 14.62 0.13
C TYR A 190 14.51 15.69 1.03
N ASP A 191 14.84 16.88 0.49
CA ASP A 191 15.48 17.97 1.24
C ASP A 191 14.50 18.71 2.15
N ASP A 192 13.20 18.74 1.83
CA ASP A 192 12.18 19.43 2.63
C ASP A 192 11.72 18.63 3.86
N LYS A 193 11.90 17.34 3.85
CA LYS A 193 11.81 16.52 5.05
C LYS A 193 13.23 16.14 5.45
N ALA A 194 13.87 17.02 6.20
CA ALA A 194 14.94 16.55 7.06
C ALA A 194 14.36 15.37 7.88
N VAL A 195 14.52 14.14 7.36
CA VAL A 195 14.69 13.00 8.22
C VAL A 195 15.55 13.55 9.31
N ALA A 196 15.18 13.36 10.59
CA ALA A 196 16.08 13.62 11.68
C ALA A 196 17.32 12.78 11.41
N GLN A 197 18.15 13.25 10.50
CA GLN A 197 19.51 12.85 10.38
C GLN A 197 20.02 13.18 11.76
N THR A 198 20.32 12.16 12.52
CA THR A 198 21.28 12.31 13.60
C THR A 198 22.36 13.11 12.94
N GLU A 199 22.50 14.39 13.30
CA GLU A 199 23.62 15.21 12.87
C GLU A 199 24.85 14.44 13.30
N ILE A 200 25.45 13.73 12.35
CA ILE A 200 26.75 13.13 12.58
C ILE A 200 27.68 14.29 12.40
N ASP A 201 28.10 14.85 13.53
CA ASP A 201 29.06 15.90 13.55
C ASP A 201 30.39 15.32 13.07
N TYR A 202 30.91 15.85 11.96
CA TYR A 202 32.18 15.43 11.38
C TYR A 202 33.20 16.53 11.56
N ASP A 203 34.34 16.19 12.14
CA ASP A 203 35.51 17.01 12.04
C ASP A 203 36.20 16.81 10.68
N ILE A 204 36.30 17.92 9.93
CA ILE A 204 37.03 17.92 8.66
C ILE A 204 38.44 18.38 8.93
N THR A 205 39.39 17.45 8.80
CA THR A 205 40.82 17.77 8.90
C THR A 205 41.44 17.72 7.50
N GLY A 206 42.23 18.71 7.19
CA GLY A 206 42.89 18.82 5.88
C GLY A 206 43.39 20.23 5.59
N THR A 207 43.82 20.47 4.37
CA THR A 207 44.35 21.74 3.93
C THR A 207 43.25 22.80 3.81
N ARG A 208 43.35 23.91 4.51
CA ARG A 208 42.40 25.04 4.47
C ARG A 208 42.60 25.98 3.28
N GLU A 209 43.75 25.88 2.61
CA GLU A 209 44.05 26.69 1.43
C GLU A 209 44.12 25.80 0.19
N ILE A 210 43.26 26.10 -0.82
CA ILE A 210 43.19 25.36 -2.06
C ILE A 210 43.93 26.14 -3.16
N LEU A 211 44.96 25.51 -3.75
CA LEU A 211 45.63 26.04 -4.93
C LEU A 211 45.07 25.35 -6.16
N VAL A 212 44.69 26.12 -7.17
CA VAL A 212 44.12 25.60 -8.40
C VAL A 212 45.09 24.61 -9.07
N GLY A 213 44.57 23.40 -9.42
CA GLY A 213 45.33 22.34 -10.10
C GLY A 213 46.09 21.38 -9.19
N LYS A 214 45.83 21.37 -7.89
CA LYS A 214 46.33 20.35 -6.95
C LYS A 214 45.20 19.49 -6.42
N GLU A 215 45.50 18.21 -6.19
CA GLU A 215 44.62 17.29 -5.46
C GLU A 215 44.84 17.43 -3.95
N TYR A 216 43.76 17.38 -3.17
CA TYR A 216 43.76 17.48 -1.71
C TYR A 216 42.97 16.31 -1.13
N GLU A 217 43.49 15.71 -0.09
CA GLU A 217 42.82 14.65 0.65
C GLU A 217 42.22 15.26 1.94
N TYR A 218 40.92 14.94 2.15
CA TYR A 218 40.19 15.31 3.36
C TYR A 218 39.76 14.06 4.09
N VAL A 219 39.95 14.04 5.39
CA VAL A 219 39.50 12.95 6.26
C VAL A 219 38.28 13.42 7.03
N LEU A 220 37.17 12.67 6.90
CA LEU A 220 35.96 12.85 7.69
C LEU A 220 36.04 11.92 8.90
N THR A 221 36.01 12.44 10.08
CA THR A 221 36.02 11.67 11.32
C THR A 221 34.69 11.93 12.03
N PRO A 222 33.83 10.90 12.23
CA PRO A 222 32.62 11.08 13.02
C PRO A 222 32.99 11.31 14.48
N ASN A 223 32.32 12.27 15.12
CA ASN A 223 32.43 12.55 16.54
C ASN A 223 31.57 11.61 17.38
#